data_ce06b52ee11a4017936f0b17557f95ea
#
_entry.id   ce06b52ee11a4017936f0b17557f95ea
#
_cell.length_a   1.000
_cell.length_b   1.000
_cell.length_c   1.000
_cell.angle_alpha   90.00
_cell.angle_beta   90.00
_cell.angle_gamma   90.00
#
_symmetry.space_group_name_H-M   'P 1'
#
loop_
_entity.id
_entity.type
_entity.pdbx_description
1 polymer ?
#
loop_
_entity_poly.entity_id
_entity_poly.type
_entity_poly.pdbx_seq_one_letter_code
_entity_poly.pdbx_strand_id
1 'polypeptide(L)'
;MNEHIIEDKEKNQQIAEEKVNKIMDSVEVVKQSQESLFKQLFANIEQINPELGGFEEIASMLALPDEQFDLIAPIFLEEFERAYNNVNDRLTLVQALNATGMSLEEYRAMFEDLNKQIEEKMSGVMTAHKRDFLKRIIALNYNALSETEGINKKIIEIPIEISNDGQMPTYAHPSDAGMDIYATEDIDILPGETKLLNTGLKVELPLGYELQIRPKSGLSLKTKMRVANSPATIDANYRGEIGVIIDNIEPKIKDITYDFDEQGFPRITSILTGAPLHIEKGQKIAQLVLSEVPKACFYQIDKINEETDRGSGGYGSTGKWVK
;
A
#
# COMPACT_ATOMS: atom_id res chain seq x y z
N MET A 1 48.80 -22.43 -21.84
CA MET A 1 47.66 -21.46 -22.08
C MET A 1 46.55 -21.58 -21.04
N ASN A 2 46.29 -22.76 -20.46
CA ASN A 2 45.29 -22.92 -19.37
C ASN A 2 45.80 -22.52 -17.97
N GLU A 3 47.10 -22.64 -17.68
CA GLU A 3 47.66 -22.29 -16.38
C GLU A 3 47.65 -20.75 -16.13
N HIS A 4 47.96 -19.95 -17.12
CA HIS A 4 47.90 -18.48 -17.00
C HIS A 4 46.47 -17.93 -16.79
N ILE A 5 45.46 -18.61 -17.34
CA ILE A 5 44.05 -18.19 -17.15
C ILE A 5 43.55 -18.54 -15.75
N ILE A 6 44.09 -19.62 -15.16
CA ILE A 6 43.76 -20.04 -13.78
C ILE A 6 44.43 -19.10 -12.76
N GLU A 7 45.73 -18.78 -12.95
CA GLU A 7 46.45 -17.82 -12.12
C GLU A 7 45.85 -16.42 -12.16
N ASP A 8 45.38 -15.95 -13.32
CA ASP A 8 44.69 -14.65 -13.43
C ASP A 8 43.32 -14.67 -12.77
N LYS A 9 42.58 -15.78 -12.78
CA LYS A 9 41.33 -15.92 -12.08
C LYS A 9 41.53 -15.96 -10.57
N GLU A 10 42.47 -16.73 -10.06
CA GLU A 10 42.79 -16.80 -8.62
C GLU A 10 43.30 -15.44 -8.08
N LYS A 11 44.11 -14.72 -8.87
CA LYS A 11 44.59 -13.40 -8.54
C LYS A 11 43.49 -12.35 -8.53
N ASN A 12 42.57 -12.42 -9.48
CA ASN A 12 41.37 -11.54 -9.51
C ASN A 12 40.41 -11.86 -8.38
N GLN A 13 40.26 -13.11 -7.99
CA GLN A 13 39.48 -13.53 -6.85
C GLN A 13 40.08 -13.06 -5.53
N GLN A 14 41.41 -13.19 -5.34
CA GLN A 14 42.13 -12.64 -4.19
C GLN A 14 42.03 -11.11 -4.08
N ILE A 15 42.13 -10.39 -5.21
CA ILE A 15 41.96 -8.94 -5.24
C ILE A 15 40.52 -8.54 -4.90
N ALA A 16 39.52 -9.31 -5.33
CA ALA A 16 38.12 -9.09 -4.96
C ALA A 16 37.91 -9.34 -3.47
N GLU A 17 38.42 -10.44 -2.91
CA GLU A 17 38.34 -10.75 -1.49
C GLU A 17 39.08 -9.72 -0.62
N GLU A 18 40.26 -9.23 -1.04
CA GLU A 18 40.98 -8.14 -0.33
C GLU A 18 40.20 -6.81 -0.37
N LYS A 19 39.53 -6.50 -1.51
CA LYS A 19 38.66 -5.32 -1.61
C LYS A 19 37.41 -5.46 -0.76
N VAL A 20 36.78 -6.64 -0.74
CA VAL A 20 35.62 -6.94 0.13
C VAL A 20 36.02 -6.80 1.60
N ASN A 21 37.18 -7.37 2.01
CA ASN A 21 37.68 -7.27 3.37
C ASN A 21 38.00 -5.82 3.74
N LYS A 22 38.61 -5.02 2.84
CA LYS A 22 38.81 -3.58 3.08
C LYS A 22 37.51 -2.79 3.19
N ILE A 23 36.51 -3.14 2.40
CA ILE A 23 35.16 -2.54 2.50
C ILE A 23 34.53 -2.96 3.83
N MET A 24 34.61 -4.23 4.18
CA MET A 24 34.11 -4.73 5.47
C MET A 24 34.84 -4.11 6.66
N ASP A 25 36.17 -3.95 6.60
CA ASP A 25 36.98 -3.24 7.60
C ASP A 25 36.62 -1.76 7.71
N SER A 26 36.34 -1.10 6.59
CA SER A 26 35.92 0.31 6.56
C SER A 26 34.50 0.48 7.05
N VAL A 27 33.61 -0.48 6.74
CA VAL A 27 32.27 -0.61 7.31
C VAL A 27 32.37 -0.95 8.82
N GLU A 28 33.37 -1.72 9.24
CA GLU A 28 33.57 -2.11 10.63
C GLU A 28 34.01 -0.94 11.52
N VAL A 29 34.75 0.03 10.97
CA VAL A 29 35.10 1.30 11.66
C VAL A 29 33.87 2.22 11.81
N VAL A 30 32.91 2.16 10.88
CA VAL A 30 31.58 2.80 11.01
C VAL A 30 30.70 2.04 12.00
N LYS A 31 30.99 0.74 12.23
CA LYS A 31 30.21 -0.21 13.01
C LYS A 31 30.02 0.10 14.49
N GLN A 32 30.96 0.70 15.20
CA GLN A 32 30.92 0.71 16.67
C GLN A 32 29.85 1.62 17.30
N SER A 33 29.30 2.58 16.58
CA SER A 33 28.22 3.46 17.08
C SER A 33 26.88 3.34 16.33
N GLN A 34 26.86 2.72 15.14
CA GLN A 34 25.69 2.74 14.25
C GLN A 34 25.36 1.38 13.62
N GLU A 35 26.05 0.31 14.01
CA GLU A 35 25.91 -1.04 13.44
C GLU A 35 24.48 -1.59 13.50
N SER A 36 23.77 -1.32 14.58
CA SER A 36 22.43 -1.85 14.80
C SER A 36 21.42 -1.26 13.81
N LEU A 37 21.54 0.03 13.49
CA LEU A 37 20.59 0.70 12.62
C LEU A 37 20.84 0.43 11.13
N PHE A 38 22.13 0.39 10.75
CA PHE A 38 22.50 0.04 9.37
C PHE A 38 22.07 -1.39 9.04
N LYS A 39 22.29 -2.34 9.97
CA LYS A 39 21.76 -3.71 9.87
C LYS A 39 20.24 -3.75 9.84
N GLN A 40 19.55 -2.93 10.65
CA GLN A 40 18.09 -2.85 10.61
C GLN A 40 17.58 -2.25 9.30
N LEU A 41 18.22 -1.21 8.79
CA LEU A 41 17.86 -0.60 7.50
C LEU A 41 17.93 -1.62 6.36
N PHE A 42 18.97 -2.45 6.34
CA PHE A 42 19.16 -3.48 5.31
C PHE A 42 18.35 -4.76 5.59
N ALA A 43 18.12 -5.13 6.83
CA ALA A 43 17.21 -6.23 7.19
C ALA A 43 15.76 -5.92 6.80
N ASN A 44 15.37 -4.64 6.84
CA ASN A 44 14.06 -4.20 6.40
C ASN A 44 13.89 -4.27 4.88
N ILE A 45 14.96 -4.09 4.11
CA ILE A 45 14.94 -4.28 2.65
C ILE A 45 14.61 -5.74 2.33
N GLU A 46 15.20 -6.67 3.03
CA GLU A 46 14.94 -8.11 2.90
C GLU A 46 13.48 -8.48 3.24
N GLN A 47 12.87 -7.79 4.22
CA GLN A 47 11.45 -7.97 4.56
C GLN A 47 10.50 -7.38 3.51
N ILE A 48 10.88 -6.26 2.89
CA ILE A 48 10.08 -5.57 1.87
C ILE A 48 10.12 -6.34 0.54
N ASN A 49 11.30 -6.77 0.14
CA ASN A 49 11.48 -7.56 -1.06
C ASN A 49 12.63 -8.56 -0.87
N PRO A 50 12.30 -9.84 -0.56
CA PRO A 50 13.29 -10.89 -0.38
C PRO A 50 14.19 -11.12 -1.60
N GLU A 51 13.74 -10.72 -2.81
CA GLU A 51 14.52 -10.84 -4.04
C GLU A 51 15.60 -9.76 -4.18
N LEU A 52 15.43 -8.62 -3.49
CA LEU A 52 16.42 -7.53 -3.47
C LEU A 52 17.54 -7.75 -2.45
N GLY A 53 17.34 -8.71 -1.54
CA GLY A 53 18.30 -9.03 -0.49
C GLY A 53 18.51 -7.93 0.53
N GLY A 54 19.30 -8.27 1.55
CA GLY A 54 19.65 -7.36 2.64
C GLY A 54 21.03 -6.72 2.46
N PHE A 55 21.69 -6.48 3.59
CA PHE A 55 23.03 -5.88 3.62
C PHE A 55 24.07 -6.69 2.85
N GLU A 56 23.99 -8.03 2.88
CA GLU A 56 24.97 -8.90 2.24
C GLU A 56 24.93 -8.80 0.71
N GLU A 57 23.77 -8.65 0.13
CA GLU A 57 23.60 -8.48 -1.32
C GLU A 57 24.11 -7.13 -1.79
N ILE A 58 23.81 -6.06 -1.04
CA ILE A 58 24.36 -4.73 -1.35
C ILE A 58 25.88 -4.72 -1.20
N ALA A 59 26.41 -5.34 -0.14
CA ALA A 59 27.85 -5.51 0.05
C ALA A 59 28.50 -6.32 -1.08
N SER A 60 27.84 -7.40 -1.51
CA SER A 60 28.27 -8.22 -2.63
C SER A 60 28.28 -7.46 -3.95
N MET A 61 27.26 -6.64 -4.21
CA MET A 61 27.21 -5.75 -5.37
C MET A 61 28.33 -4.71 -5.36
N LEU A 62 28.58 -4.09 -4.22
CA LEU A 62 29.66 -3.10 -4.07
C LEU A 62 31.05 -3.71 -4.27
N ALA A 63 31.19 -5.01 -4.00
CA ALA A 63 32.42 -5.77 -4.22
C ALA A 63 32.67 -6.13 -5.69
N LEU A 64 31.67 -6.01 -6.58
CA LEU A 64 31.83 -6.31 -8.02
C LEU A 64 32.87 -5.38 -8.67
N PRO A 65 33.57 -5.85 -9.71
CA PRO A 65 34.33 -4.97 -10.60
C PRO A 65 33.45 -3.86 -11.16
N ASP A 66 34.00 -2.67 -11.36
CA ASP A 66 33.22 -1.47 -11.73
C ASP A 66 32.39 -1.66 -13.00
N GLU A 67 32.93 -2.34 -14.02
CA GLU A 67 32.20 -2.66 -15.26
C GLU A 67 30.95 -3.54 -15.02
N GLN A 68 31.03 -4.48 -14.10
CA GLN A 68 29.89 -5.35 -13.75
C GLN A 68 28.91 -4.61 -12.84
N PHE A 69 29.42 -3.81 -11.91
CA PHE A 69 28.61 -2.95 -11.04
C PHE A 69 27.77 -1.96 -11.86
N ASP A 70 28.39 -1.27 -12.83
CA ASP A 70 27.71 -0.28 -13.68
C ASP A 70 26.57 -0.88 -14.53
N LEU A 71 26.64 -2.19 -14.83
CA LEU A 71 25.57 -2.91 -15.52
C LEU A 71 24.41 -3.30 -14.60
N ILE A 72 24.70 -3.69 -13.37
CA ILE A 72 23.72 -4.27 -12.43
C ILE A 72 23.07 -3.22 -11.54
N ALA A 73 23.83 -2.22 -11.11
CA ALA A 73 23.35 -1.21 -10.17
C ALA A 73 22.10 -0.43 -10.65
N PRO A 74 21.96 -0.04 -11.94
CA PRO A 74 20.74 0.61 -12.41
C PRO A 74 19.50 -0.28 -12.28
N ILE A 75 19.62 -1.57 -12.59
CA ILE A 75 18.53 -2.56 -12.52
C ILE A 75 18.11 -2.74 -11.04
N PHE A 76 19.09 -2.90 -10.17
CA PHE A 76 18.84 -3.01 -8.72
C PHE A 76 18.16 -1.76 -8.16
N LEU A 77 18.62 -0.56 -8.54
CA LEU A 77 17.99 0.69 -8.09
C LEU A 77 16.56 0.82 -8.58
N GLU A 78 16.27 0.44 -9.83
CA GLU A 78 14.90 0.49 -10.37
C GLU A 78 13.96 -0.43 -9.58
N GLU A 79 14.39 -1.67 -9.29
CA GLU A 79 13.63 -2.61 -8.46
C GLU A 79 13.45 -2.09 -7.03
N PHE A 80 14.51 -1.54 -6.47
CA PHE A 80 14.48 -0.94 -5.14
C PHE A 80 13.55 0.26 -5.07
N GLU A 81 13.61 1.18 -6.05
CA GLU A 81 12.70 2.31 -6.16
C GLU A 81 11.26 1.86 -6.37
N ARG A 82 11.02 0.78 -7.12
CA ARG A 82 9.69 0.21 -7.31
C ARG A 82 9.12 -0.33 -6.01
N ALA A 83 9.90 -1.07 -5.21
CA ALA A 83 9.51 -1.54 -3.90
C ALA A 83 9.19 -0.36 -2.95
N TYR A 84 10.05 0.66 -2.92
CA TYR A 84 9.82 1.87 -2.10
C TYR A 84 8.65 2.73 -2.58
N ASN A 85 8.24 2.63 -3.83
CA ASN A 85 7.03 3.29 -4.33
C ASN A 85 5.75 2.51 -3.98
N ASN A 86 5.86 1.28 -3.50
CA ASN A 86 4.74 0.55 -2.92
C ASN A 86 4.44 1.09 -1.51
N VAL A 87 3.21 1.56 -1.31
CA VAL A 87 2.80 2.20 -0.05
C VAL A 87 2.85 1.22 1.13
N ASN A 88 2.47 -0.05 0.92
CA ASN A 88 2.48 -1.05 1.99
C ASN A 88 3.90 -1.37 2.44
N ASP A 89 4.85 -1.49 1.50
CA ASP A 89 6.25 -1.75 1.80
C ASP A 89 6.87 -0.57 2.56
N ARG A 90 6.52 0.67 2.19
CA ARG A 90 6.92 1.87 2.95
C ARG A 90 6.36 1.89 4.37
N LEU A 91 5.09 1.53 4.55
CA LEU A 91 4.49 1.45 5.90
C LEU A 91 5.18 0.40 6.76
N THR A 92 5.53 -0.77 6.19
CA THR A 92 6.29 -1.82 6.87
C THR A 92 7.68 -1.33 7.28
N LEU A 93 8.39 -0.65 6.37
CA LEU A 93 9.70 -0.04 6.67
C LEU A 93 9.60 0.96 7.81
N VAL A 94 8.64 1.87 7.75
CA VAL A 94 8.43 2.88 8.78
C VAL A 94 8.09 2.25 10.13
N GLN A 95 7.30 1.19 10.16
CA GLN A 95 6.99 0.45 11.37
C GLN A 95 8.26 -0.14 12.01
N ALA A 96 9.11 -0.78 11.20
CA ALA A 96 10.37 -1.33 11.67
C ALA A 96 11.32 -0.22 12.18
N LEU A 97 11.37 0.92 11.52
CA LEU A 97 12.19 2.07 11.94
C LEU A 97 11.64 2.73 13.22
N ASN A 98 10.32 2.85 13.37
CA ASN A 98 9.70 3.35 14.60
C ASN A 98 9.94 2.46 15.82
N ALA A 99 10.12 1.15 15.62
CA ALA A 99 10.48 0.23 16.68
C ALA A 99 11.85 0.55 17.30
N THR A 100 12.71 1.32 16.63
CA THR A 100 13.98 1.82 17.19
C THR A 100 13.80 2.91 18.24
N GLY A 101 12.66 3.60 18.25
CA GLY A 101 12.38 4.74 19.14
C GLY A 101 13.07 6.05 18.74
N MET A 102 13.72 6.12 17.57
CA MET A 102 14.36 7.34 17.06
C MET A 102 13.34 8.29 16.45
N SER A 103 13.54 9.59 16.66
CA SER A 103 12.79 10.66 15.99
C SER A 103 13.26 10.86 14.56
N LEU A 104 12.43 11.50 13.71
CA LEU A 104 12.82 11.84 12.34
C LEU A 104 14.04 12.76 12.28
N GLU A 105 14.21 13.67 13.26
CA GLU A 105 15.39 14.54 13.33
C GLU A 105 16.66 13.74 13.61
N GLU A 106 16.59 12.75 14.49
CA GLU A 106 17.72 11.84 14.77
C GLU A 106 18.06 11.00 13.54
N TYR A 107 17.05 10.50 12.79
CA TYR A 107 17.29 9.84 11.51
C TYR A 107 17.92 10.75 10.48
N ARG A 108 17.47 12.01 10.37
CA ARG A 108 18.08 13.00 9.47
C ARG A 108 19.54 13.21 9.79
N ALA A 109 19.85 13.51 11.05
CA ALA A 109 21.23 13.71 11.50
C ALA A 109 22.11 12.50 11.20
N MET A 110 21.57 11.29 11.42
CA MET A 110 22.28 10.05 11.13
C MET A 110 22.51 9.87 9.62
N PHE A 111 21.52 10.11 8.76
CA PHE A 111 21.70 10.00 7.31
C PHE A 111 22.67 11.04 6.76
N GLU A 112 22.67 12.26 7.29
CA GLU A 112 23.65 13.29 6.95
C GLU A 112 25.07 12.87 7.35
N ASP A 113 25.24 12.30 8.55
CA ASP A 113 26.52 11.77 9.02
C ASP A 113 26.98 10.57 8.19
N LEU A 114 26.08 9.62 7.85
CA LEU A 114 26.39 8.49 6.97
C LEU A 114 26.86 8.96 5.59
N ASN A 115 26.17 9.92 4.98
CA ASN A 115 26.56 10.47 3.70
C ASN A 115 27.96 11.12 3.76
N LYS A 116 28.25 11.84 4.83
CA LYS A 116 29.57 12.44 5.07
C LYS A 116 30.64 11.36 5.25
N GLN A 117 30.37 10.32 6.03
CA GLN A 117 31.29 9.20 6.24
C GLN A 117 31.57 8.43 4.94
N ILE A 118 30.55 8.22 4.08
CA ILE A 118 30.73 7.61 2.75
C ILE A 118 31.73 8.44 1.93
N GLU A 119 31.61 9.77 1.92
CA GLU A 119 32.55 10.61 1.18
C GLU A 119 33.96 10.60 1.79
N GLU A 120 34.08 10.80 3.09
CA GLU A 120 35.37 10.95 3.76
C GLU A 120 36.15 9.63 3.84
N LYS A 121 35.47 8.51 4.19
CA LYS A 121 36.14 7.24 4.46
C LYS A 121 36.16 6.27 3.27
N MET A 122 35.16 6.39 2.38
CA MET A 122 35.00 5.46 1.26
C MET A 122 35.60 5.99 -0.05
N SER A 123 36.01 7.28 -0.14
CA SER A 123 36.56 7.87 -1.35
C SER A 123 37.84 7.18 -1.85
N GLY A 124 38.62 6.59 -0.97
CA GLY A 124 39.83 5.82 -1.30
C GLY A 124 39.60 4.33 -1.57
N VAL A 125 38.38 3.83 -1.34
CA VAL A 125 38.04 2.39 -1.39
C VAL A 125 37.01 2.08 -2.48
N MET A 126 36.11 3.01 -2.73
CA MET A 126 35.01 2.84 -3.71
C MET A 126 35.07 3.92 -4.77
N THR A 127 34.63 3.58 -5.99
CA THR A 127 34.43 4.56 -7.06
C THR A 127 33.29 5.54 -6.72
N ALA A 128 33.27 6.67 -7.43
CA ALA A 128 32.19 7.65 -7.26
C ALA A 128 30.81 7.03 -7.52
N HIS A 129 30.68 6.19 -8.55
CA HIS A 129 29.42 5.51 -8.88
C HIS A 129 28.90 4.64 -7.73
N LYS A 130 29.76 3.87 -7.07
CA LYS A 130 29.39 3.03 -5.91
C LYS A 130 28.96 3.88 -4.70
N ARG A 131 29.66 5.00 -4.46
CA ARG A 131 29.25 5.93 -3.39
C ARG A 131 27.90 6.58 -3.68
N ASP A 132 27.66 7.01 -4.93
CA ASP A 132 26.39 7.60 -5.33
C ASP A 132 25.23 6.60 -5.22
N PHE A 133 25.47 5.34 -5.57
CA PHE A 133 24.51 4.26 -5.37
C PHE A 133 24.11 4.10 -3.89
N LEU A 134 25.09 4.02 -2.97
CA LEU A 134 24.80 3.93 -1.53
C LEU A 134 24.01 5.14 -1.02
N LYS A 135 24.41 6.35 -1.42
CA LYS A 135 23.70 7.57 -1.03
C LYS A 135 22.27 7.57 -1.52
N ARG A 136 22.01 7.05 -2.73
CA ARG A 136 20.66 6.96 -3.29
C ARG A 136 19.80 6.00 -2.51
N ILE A 137 20.31 4.82 -2.13
CA ILE A 137 19.61 3.88 -1.25
C ILE A 137 19.27 4.53 0.10
N ILE A 138 20.24 5.22 0.71
CA ILE A 138 20.04 5.92 1.99
C ILE A 138 18.98 7.02 1.85
N ALA A 139 19.02 7.81 0.77
CA ALA A 139 18.03 8.85 0.50
C ALA A 139 16.62 8.31 0.30
N LEU A 140 16.46 7.17 -0.38
CA LEU A 140 15.15 6.51 -0.55
C LEU A 140 14.56 6.10 0.81
N ASN A 141 15.37 5.52 1.69
CA ASN A 141 14.94 5.17 3.05
C ASN A 141 14.49 6.41 3.84
N TYR A 142 15.27 7.50 3.80
CA TYR A 142 14.91 8.74 4.48
C TYR A 142 13.62 9.36 3.92
N ASN A 143 13.46 9.36 2.60
CA ASN A 143 12.27 9.90 1.95
C ASN A 143 11.02 9.10 2.34
N ALA A 144 11.11 7.76 2.40
CA ALA A 144 10.02 6.92 2.87
C ALA A 144 9.59 7.28 4.29
N LEU A 145 10.54 7.56 5.19
CA LEU A 145 10.27 8.02 6.55
C LEU A 145 9.62 9.41 6.57
N SER A 146 10.18 10.37 5.84
CA SER A 146 9.70 11.75 5.86
C SER A 146 8.30 11.90 5.27
N GLU A 147 7.97 11.12 4.24
CA GLU A 147 6.65 11.11 3.63
C GLU A 147 5.56 10.50 4.53
N THR A 148 5.98 9.68 5.50
CA THR A 148 5.07 9.03 6.44
C THR A 148 5.06 9.68 7.82
N GLU A 149 5.80 10.78 8.01
CA GLU A 149 5.79 11.56 9.24
C GLU A 149 4.36 12.01 9.60
N GLY A 150 3.91 11.67 10.80
CA GLY A 150 2.55 11.99 11.28
C GLY A 150 1.50 10.91 11.00
N ILE A 151 1.75 9.94 10.10
CA ILE A 151 0.86 8.79 9.87
C ILE A 151 1.02 7.74 10.97
N ASN A 152 2.18 7.72 11.62
CA ASN A 152 2.72 6.58 12.35
C ASN A 152 2.34 6.44 13.81
N LYS A 153 1.32 7.12 14.28
CA LYS A 153 0.99 6.99 15.70
C LYS A 153 0.38 5.63 16.07
N LYS A 154 -0.16 4.87 15.10
CA LYS A 154 -0.76 3.57 15.37
C LYS A 154 -0.88 2.71 14.10
N ILE A 155 0.14 1.94 13.80
CA ILE A 155 0.06 0.88 12.80
C ILE A 155 -0.47 -0.39 13.48
N ILE A 156 -1.46 -1.03 12.89
CA ILE A 156 -2.06 -2.27 13.36
C ILE A 156 -1.74 -3.37 12.36
N GLU A 157 -1.03 -4.38 12.81
CA GLU A 157 -0.75 -5.57 12.01
C GLU A 157 -1.99 -6.44 11.89
N ILE A 158 -2.34 -6.84 10.67
CA ILE A 158 -3.51 -7.64 10.37
C ILE A 158 -3.08 -8.82 9.50
N PRO A 159 -3.08 -10.06 10.04
CA PRO A 159 -2.86 -11.24 9.23
C PRO A 159 -3.92 -11.35 8.13
N ILE A 160 -3.48 -11.67 6.92
CA ILE A 160 -4.34 -11.80 5.75
C ILE A 160 -4.02 -13.08 4.97
N GLU A 161 -5.06 -13.82 4.59
CA GLU A 161 -4.99 -14.93 3.63
C GLU A 161 -5.52 -14.43 2.28
N ILE A 162 -4.77 -14.66 1.21
CA ILE A 162 -5.10 -14.22 -0.14
C ILE A 162 -5.20 -15.45 -1.04
N SER A 163 -6.34 -15.64 -1.71
CA SER A 163 -6.50 -16.70 -2.71
C SER A 163 -5.69 -16.40 -3.99
N ASN A 164 -5.53 -17.40 -4.87
CA ASN A 164 -4.77 -17.26 -6.12
C ASN A 164 -5.27 -16.13 -7.03
N ASP A 165 -6.56 -15.77 -6.95
CA ASP A 165 -7.16 -14.71 -7.75
C ASP A 165 -7.31 -13.38 -6.98
N GLY A 166 -7.02 -13.39 -5.67
CA GLY A 166 -7.06 -12.23 -4.81
C GLY A 166 -5.83 -11.33 -4.98
N GLN A 167 -5.97 -10.08 -4.58
CA GLN A 167 -4.86 -9.11 -4.58
C GLN A 167 -4.76 -8.43 -3.22
N MET A 168 -3.53 -8.14 -2.77
CA MET A 168 -3.28 -7.41 -1.53
C MET A 168 -4.00 -6.07 -1.55
N PRO A 169 -4.78 -5.71 -0.52
CA PRO A 169 -5.32 -4.36 -0.39
C PRO A 169 -4.20 -3.31 -0.32
N THR A 170 -4.35 -2.21 -1.06
CA THR A 170 -3.29 -1.21 -1.15
C THR A 170 -3.80 0.20 -0.93
N TYR A 171 -3.05 1.00 -0.17
CA TYR A 171 -3.23 2.45 -0.16
C TYR A 171 -2.67 3.04 -1.46
N ALA A 172 -3.37 3.99 -2.08
CA ALA A 172 -2.84 4.73 -3.22
C ALA A 172 -1.78 5.76 -2.77
N HIS A 173 -1.98 6.36 -1.59
CA HIS A 173 -1.04 7.28 -0.95
C HIS A 173 -0.89 6.93 0.54
N PRO A 174 0.27 7.19 1.17
CA PRO A 174 0.50 6.89 2.59
C PRO A 174 -0.51 7.52 3.55
N SER A 175 -1.08 8.67 3.19
CA SER A 175 -2.08 9.41 3.97
C SER A 175 -3.52 8.96 3.75
N ASP A 176 -3.78 8.02 2.83
CA ASP A 176 -5.13 7.57 2.54
C ASP A 176 -5.72 6.80 3.72
N ALA A 177 -7.01 6.98 3.96
CA ALA A 177 -7.73 6.24 4.99
C ALA A 177 -8.21 4.86 4.49
N GLY A 178 -8.32 4.65 3.17
CA GLY A 178 -8.88 3.46 2.56
C GLY A 178 -7.90 2.74 1.65
N MET A 179 -7.81 1.42 1.81
CA MET A 179 -7.07 0.51 0.95
C MET A 179 -7.97 0.04 -0.20
N ASP A 180 -7.50 0.12 -1.42
CA ASP A 180 -8.21 -0.41 -2.59
C ASP A 180 -8.33 -1.94 -2.53
N ILE A 181 -9.50 -2.46 -2.89
CA ILE A 181 -9.77 -3.89 -3.08
C ILE A 181 -10.30 -4.17 -4.48
N TYR A 182 -10.07 -5.37 -4.96
CA TYR A 182 -10.13 -5.71 -6.38
C TYR A 182 -11.10 -6.87 -6.64
N ALA A 183 -11.72 -6.88 -7.84
CA ALA A 183 -12.49 -8.00 -8.32
C ALA A 183 -11.58 -9.19 -8.67
N THR A 184 -12.01 -10.42 -8.32
CA THR A 184 -11.27 -11.65 -8.62
C THR A 184 -11.64 -12.26 -9.98
N GLU A 185 -12.74 -11.80 -10.60
CA GLU A 185 -13.26 -12.32 -11.87
C GLU A 185 -13.96 -11.22 -12.67
N ASP A 186 -14.16 -11.48 -13.96
CA ASP A 186 -15.03 -10.68 -14.81
C ASP A 186 -16.49 -10.95 -14.48
N ILE A 187 -17.29 -9.91 -14.29
CA ILE A 187 -18.69 -10.05 -13.91
C ILE A 187 -19.56 -8.94 -14.52
N ASP A 188 -20.72 -9.35 -15.05
CA ASP A 188 -21.76 -8.42 -15.49
C ASP A 188 -22.87 -8.35 -14.46
N ILE A 189 -23.28 -7.14 -14.08
CA ILE A 189 -24.40 -6.86 -13.19
C ILE A 189 -25.48 -6.16 -13.98
N LEU A 190 -26.62 -6.80 -14.17
CA LEU A 190 -27.73 -6.26 -14.94
C LEU A 190 -28.37 -5.05 -14.24
N PRO A 191 -29.07 -4.16 -14.99
CA PRO A 191 -29.82 -3.06 -14.40
C PRO A 191 -30.79 -3.52 -13.31
N GLY A 192 -30.67 -2.93 -12.11
CA GLY A 192 -31.46 -3.28 -10.92
C GLY A 192 -31.10 -4.63 -10.30
N GLU A 193 -29.96 -5.21 -10.63
CA GLU A 193 -29.44 -6.43 -10.02
C GLU A 193 -28.47 -6.10 -8.90
N THR A 194 -28.47 -6.96 -7.86
CA THR A 194 -27.49 -6.96 -6.76
C THR A 194 -26.66 -8.23 -6.85
N LYS A 195 -25.34 -8.12 -6.77
CA LYS A 195 -24.41 -9.26 -6.73
C LYS A 195 -23.42 -9.15 -5.61
N LEU A 196 -23.00 -10.30 -5.07
CA LEU A 196 -21.86 -10.44 -4.19
C LEU A 196 -20.62 -10.71 -5.04
N LEU A 197 -19.61 -9.84 -4.93
CA LEU A 197 -18.32 -9.99 -5.58
C LEU A 197 -17.30 -10.46 -4.55
N ASN A 198 -16.67 -11.57 -4.81
CA ASN A 198 -15.58 -12.08 -4.00
C ASN A 198 -14.30 -11.27 -4.21
N THR A 199 -13.49 -11.14 -3.17
CA THR A 199 -12.22 -10.42 -3.23
C THR A 199 -11.00 -11.34 -3.08
N GLY A 200 -11.25 -12.61 -2.71
CA GLY A 200 -10.20 -13.58 -2.43
C GLY A 200 -9.46 -13.32 -1.10
N LEU A 201 -10.02 -12.48 -0.23
CA LEU A 201 -9.35 -12.01 1.00
C LEU A 201 -10.03 -12.56 2.24
N LYS A 202 -9.24 -13.08 3.20
CA LYS A 202 -9.68 -13.35 4.57
C LYS A 202 -8.70 -12.70 5.54
N VAL A 203 -9.20 -12.14 6.63
CA VAL A 203 -8.40 -11.37 7.59
C VAL A 203 -8.60 -11.87 9.02
N GLU A 204 -7.60 -11.66 9.85
CA GLU A 204 -7.69 -11.85 11.29
C GLU A 204 -7.52 -10.50 12.01
N LEU A 205 -8.65 -9.82 12.25
CA LEU A 205 -8.66 -8.52 12.92
C LEU A 205 -8.46 -8.68 14.42
N PRO A 206 -7.66 -7.82 15.06
CA PRO A 206 -7.57 -7.76 16.51
C PRO A 206 -8.88 -7.25 17.13
N LEU A 207 -9.17 -7.69 18.36
CA LEU A 207 -10.35 -7.23 19.10
C LEU A 207 -10.31 -5.70 19.29
N GLY A 208 -11.46 -5.06 19.15
CA GLY A 208 -11.58 -3.60 19.24
C GLY A 208 -11.45 -2.88 17.90
N TYR A 209 -11.29 -3.63 16.80
CA TYR A 209 -11.27 -3.10 15.44
C TYR A 209 -12.32 -3.75 14.56
N GLU A 210 -12.70 -3.03 13.50
CA GLU A 210 -13.47 -3.53 12.35
C GLU A 210 -12.82 -3.08 11.05
N LEU A 211 -13.05 -3.78 9.94
CA LEU A 211 -12.87 -3.23 8.61
C LEU A 211 -14.22 -2.80 8.04
N GLN A 212 -14.27 -1.62 7.44
CA GLN A 212 -15.43 -1.13 6.74
C GLN A 212 -15.20 -1.17 5.23
N ILE A 213 -16.13 -1.78 4.50
CA ILE A 213 -16.15 -1.69 3.04
C ILE A 213 -16.90 -0.42 2.66
N ARG A 214 -16.19 0.49 1.99
CA ARG A 214 -16.74 1.78 1.52
C ARG A 214 -16.65 1.91 0.00
N PRO A 215 -17.59 2.63 -0.65
CA PRO A 215 -17.54 2.86 -2.09
C PRO A 215 -16.34 3.74 -2.49
N LYS A 216 -15.88 3.58 -3.72
CA LYS A 216 -14.93 4.49 -4.36
C LYS A 216 -15.69 5.65 -5.01
N SER A 217 -15.28 6.88 -4.69
CA SER A 217 -15.91 8.11 -5.21
C SER A 217 -15.93 8.14 -6.75
N GLY A 218 -14.84 7.74 -7.40
CA GLY A 218 -14.74 7.70 -8.86
C GLY A 218 -15.72 6.74 -9.51
N LEU A 219 -15.91 5.54 -8.95
CA LEU A 219 -16.90 4.58 -9.44
C LEU A 219 -18.32 5.08 -9.20
N SER A 220 -18.59 5.58 -8.00
CA SER A 220 -19.91 6.13 -7.64
C SER A 220 -20.34 7.32 -8.51
N LEU A 221 -19.38 8.15 -8.94
CA LEU A 221 -19.65 9.31 -9.78
C LEU A 221 -19.82 8.91 -11.26
N LYS A 222 -18.96 8.03 -11.77
CA LYS A 222 -18.89 7.71 -13.20
C LYS A 222 -19.83 6.59 -13.62
N THR A 223 -20.33 5.79 -12.67
CA THR A 223 -21.18 4.62 -12.94
C THR A 223 -22.42 4.63 -12.05
N LYS A 224 -23.31 3.67 -12.31
CA LYS A 224 -24.45 3.38 -11.45
C LYS A 224 -24.14 2.29 -10.40
N MET A 225 -22.88 1.96 -10.21
CA MET A 225 -22.40 1.03 -9.19
C MET A 225 -22.54 1.64 -7.79
N ARG A 226 -23.09 0.84 -6.86
CA ARG A 226 -23.16 1.20 -5.43
C ARG A 226 -22.79 -0.02 -4.59
N VAL A 227 -22.08 0.22 -3.49
CA VAL A 227 -21.95 -0.80 -2.44
C VAL A 227 -23.25 -0.78 -1.65
N ALA A 228 -24.01 -1.86 -1.74
CA ALA A 228 -25.42 -1.92 -1.33
C ALA A 228 -25.62 -1.68 0.18
N ASN A 229 -24.72 -2.20 1.00
CA ASN A 229 -24.77 -2.13 2.46
C ASN A 229 -23.68 -1.20 3.06
N SER A 230 -23.25 -0.18 2.30
CA SER A 230 -22.20 0.73 2.73
C SER A 230 -22.62 1.64 3.91
N PRO A 231 -21.72 1.79 4.92
CA PRO A 231 -20.48 1.05 5.13
C PRO A 231 -20.75 -0.39 5.60
N ALA A 232 -20.23 -1.37 4.88
CA ALA A 232 -20.35 -2.77 5.30
C ALA A 232 -19.33 -3.06 6.40
N THR A 233 -19.72 -3.81 7.42
CA THR A 233 -18.90 -4.13 8.59
C THR A 233 -18.28 -5.52 8.46
N ILE A 234 -16.97 -5.63 8.64
CA ILE A 234 -16.23 -6.88 8.84
C ILE A 234 -15.77 -6.91 10.28
N ASP A 235 -16.39 -7.77 11.08
CA ASP A 235 -16.13 -7.90 12.50
C ASP A 235 -14.78 -8.58 12.80
N ALA A 236 -14.21 -8.29 13.98
CA ALA A 236 -12.92 -8.87 14.41
C ALA A 236 -12.90 -10.40 14.47
N ASN A 237 -14.04 -11.05 14.71
CA ASN A 237 -14.14 -12.52 14.77
C ASN A 237 -14.66 -13.16 13.46
N TYR A 238 -14.88 -12.40 12.41
CA TYR A 238 -15.21 -12.94 11.09
C TYR A 238 -13.97 -13.58 10.46
N ARG A 239 -14.14 -14.81 9.92
CA ARG A 239 -13.06 -15.59 9.29
C ARG A 239 -13.43 -16.04 7.87
N GLY A 240 -14.59 -15.60 7.38
CA GLY A 240 -15.00 -15.86 6.00
C GLY A 240 -14.28 -14.95 5.00
N GLU A 241 -14.46 -15.25 3.73
CA GLU A 241 -13.98 -14.40 2.65
C GLU A 241 -14.71 -13.05 2.66
N ILE A 242 -13.96 -11.97 2.48
CA ILE A 242 -14.51 -10.62 2.33
C ILE A 242 -15.17 -10.53 0.95
N GLY A 243 -16.47 -10.26 0.94
CA GLY A 243 -17.23 -10.02 -0.29
C GLY A 243 -17.80 -8.60 -0.32
N VAL A 244 -17.92 -8.05 -1.52
CA VAL A 244 -18.50 -6.72 -1.76
C VAL A 244 -19.87 -6.89 -2.41
N ILE A 245 -20.93 -6.43 -1.73
CA ILE A 245 -22.28 -6.45 -2.28
C ILE A 245 -22.47 -5.21 -3.15
N ILE A 246 -22.66 -5.42 -4.43
CA ILE A 246 -22.76 -4.36 -5.44
C ILE A 246 -24.15 -4.31 -6.04
N ASP A 247 -24.74 -3.11 -6.06
CA ASP A 247 -25.94 -2.79 -6.83
C ASP A 247 -25.59 -2.10 -8.12
N ASN A 248 -26.22 -2.51 -9.22
CA ASN A 248 -26.36 -1.67 -10.39
C ASN A 248 -27.72 -0.94 -10.32
N ILE A 249 -27.68 0.34 -9.90
CA ILE A 249 -28.88 1.17 -9.77
C ILE A 249 -29.34 1.79 -11.10
N GLU A 250 -28.86 1.29 -12.22
CA GLU A 250 -29.36 1.67 -13.54
C GLU A 250 -30.83 1.19 -13.66
N PRO A 251 -31.76 2.04 -14.12
CA PRO A 251 -33.14 1.62 -14.31
C PRO A 251 -33.22 0.52 -15.39
N LYS A 252 -34.04 -0.50 -15.16
CA LYS A 252 -34.28 -1.58 -16.15
C LYS A 252 -34.81 -1.00 -17.46
N ILE A 253 -35.71 -0.05 -17.36
CA ILE A 253 -36.28 0.68 -18.50
C ILE A 253 -35.97 2.15 -18.30
N LYS A 254 -35.26 2.77 -19.26
CA LYS A 254 -34.91 4.18 -19.26
C LYS A 254 -35.97 5.05 -19.93
N ASP A 255 -36.52 4.54 -21.01
CA ASP A 255 -37.51 5.27 -21.77
C ASP A 255 -38.38 4.32 -22.59
N ILE A 256 -39.60 4.75 -22.87
CA ILE A 256 -40.55 4.05 -23.73
C ILE A 256 -41.06 5.05 -24.74
N THR A 257 -40.80 4.78 -26.02
CA THR A 257 -41.35 5.57 -27.11
C THR A 257 -42.60 4.89 -27.65
N TYR A 258 -43.62 5.64 -27.91
CA TYR A 258 -44.89 5.15 -28.49
C TYR A 258 -45.39 6.09 -29.57
N ASP A 259 -46.15 5.53 -30.47
CA ASP A 259 -46.93 6.23 -31.49
C ASP A 259 -48.40 5.86 -31.32
N PHE A 260 -49.28 6.46 -32.07
CA PHE A 260 -50.73 6.15 -32.06
C PHE A 260 -51.11 5.45 -33.35
N ASP A 261 -51.95 4.42 -33.26
CA ASP A 261 -52.51 3.77 -34.43
C ASP A 261 -53.59 4.65 -35.07
N GLU A 262 -54.13 4.15 -36.20
CA GLU A 262 -55.21 4.86 -36.96
C GLU A 262 -56.48 5.05 -36.14
N GLN A 263 -56.69 4.29 -35.08
CA GLN A 263 -57.80 4.35 -34.15
C GLN A 263 -57.49 5.23 -32.92
N GLY A 264 -56.27 5.77 -32.80
CA GLY A 264 -55.82 6.65 -31.70
C GLY A 264 -55.38 5.89 -30.45
N PHE A 265 -55.10 4.59 -30.52
CA PHE A 265 -54.53 3.84 -29.40
C PHE A 265 -53.01 3.88 -29.37
N PRO A 266 -52.38 4.00 -28.19
CA PRO A 266 -50.94 4.04 -28.08
C PRO A 266 -50.33 2.66 -28.43
N ARG A 267 -49.29 2.71 -29.30
CA ARG A 267 -48.49 1.56 -29.71
C ARG A 267 -47.04 1.81 -29.35
N ILE A 268 -46.45 0.93 -28.52
CA ILE A 268 -45.04 1.03 -28.18
C ILE A 268 -44.17 0.82 -29.43
N THR A 269 -43.31 1.76 -29.74
CA THR A 269 -42.41 1.71 -30.90
C THR A 269 -41.00 1.36 -30.52
N SER A 270 -40.54 1.73 -29.29
CA SER A 270 -39.26 1.29 -28.76
C SER A 270 -39.22 1.30 -27.22
N ILE A 271 -38.34 0.49 -26.66
CA ILE A 271 -38.05 0.45 -25.24
C ILE A 271 -36.53 0.59 -25.09
N LEU A 272 -36.08 1.68 -24.47
CA LEU A 272 -34.69 1.88 -24.11
C LEU A 272 -34.44 1.25 -22.73
N THR A 273 -33.58 0.26 -22.68
CA THR A 273 -33.19 -0.42 -21.42
C THR A 273 -31.92 0.20 -20.85
N GLY A 274 -31.70 0.01 -19.55
CA GLY A 274 -30.44 0.32 -18.90
C GLY A 274 -29.31 -0.61 -19.37
N ALA A 275 -28.08 -0.16 -19.24
CA ALA A 275 -26.90 -0.94 -19.60
C ALA A 275 -26.42 -1.81 -18.43
N PRO A 276 -25.95 -3.03 -18.69
CA PRO A 276 -25.22 -3.81 -17.70
C PRO A 276 -23.99 -3.03 -17.20
N LEU A 277 -23.63 -3.25 -15.96
CA LEU A 277 -22.35 -2.81 -15.38
C LEU A 277 -21.36 -3.96 -15.54
N HIS A 278 -20.35 -3.75 -16.39
CA HIS A 278 -19.25 -4.69 -16.55
C HIS A 278 -18.12 -4.35 -15.57
N ILE A 279 -17.64 -5.35 -14.84
CA ILE A 279 -16.49 -5.26 -13.93
C ILE A 279 -15.47 -6.28 -14.40
N GLU A 280 -14.26 -5.81 -14.66
CA GLU A 280 -13.13 -6.65 -15.09
C GLU A 280 -12.38 -7.21 -13.88
N LYS A 281 -11.80 -8.42 -14.01
CA LYS A 281 -10.86 -8.98 -13.04
C LYS A 281 -9.72 -7.99 -12.79
N GLY A 282 -9.37 -7.78 -11.50
CA GLY A 282 -8.35 -6.82 -11.10
C GLY A 282 -8.81 -5.36 -11.06
N GLN A 283 -10.06 -5.08 -11.44
CA GLN A 283 -10.64 -3.75 -11.28
C GLN A 283 -10.84 -3.41 -9.81
N LYS A 284 -10.50 -2.18 -9.40
CA LYS A 284 -10.77 -1.65 -8.07
C LYS A 284 -12.27 -1.45 -7.89
N ILE A 285 -12.90 -2.19 -6.96
CA ILE A 285 -14.38 -2.19 -6.79
C ILE A 285 -14.85 -1.44 -5.55
N ALA A 286 -14.04 -1.40 -4.50
CA ALA A 286 -14.34 -0.74 -3.24
C ALA A 286 -13.04 -0.38 -2.51
N GLN A 287 -13.15 0.11 -1.29
CA GLN A 287 -12.01 0.35 -0.40
C GLN A 287 -12.31 -0.16 1.01
N LEU A 288 -11.29 -0.71 1.67
CA LEU A 288 -11.32 -1.12 3.08
C LEU A 288 -10.80 0.01 3.96
N VAL A 289 -11.50 0.31 5.04
CA VAL A 289 -11.07 1.29 6.04
C VAL A 289 -11.06 0.62 7.40
N LEU A 290 -9.89 0.61 8.07
CA LEU A 290 -9.77 0.14 9.44
C LEU A 290 -10.32 1.18 10.41
N SER A 291 -11.18 0.73 11.35
CA SER A 291 -11.78 1.58 12.37
C SER A 291 -11.67 0.96 13.75
N GLU A 292 -11.44 1.79 14.79
CA GLU A 292 -11.61 1.36 16.18
C GLU A 292 -13.10 1.26 16.53
N VAL A 293 -13.45 0.22 17.29
CA VAL A 293 -14.84 -0.04 17.68
C VAL A 293 -14.96 -0.06 19.20
N PRO A 294 -15.26 1.07 19.84
CA PRO A 294 -15.61 1.09 21.25
C PRO A 294 -16.94 0.34 21.47
N LYS A 295 -17.08 -0.35 22.59
CA LYS A 295 -18.32 -1.04 22.93
C LYS A 295 -19.22 -0.13 23.75
N ALA A 296 -20.46 0.08 23.29
CA ALA A 296 -21.47 0.78 24.04
C ALA A 296 -22.15 -0.18 25.04
N CYS A 297 -22.36 0.33 26.26
CA CYS A 297 -23.20 -0.32 27.25
C CYS A 297 -24.39 0.62 27.54
N PHE A 298 -25.57 0.21 27.10
CA PHE A 298 -26.79 1.00 27.35
C PHE A 298 -27.40 0.60 28.72
N TYR A 299 -27.81 1.62 29.47
CA TYR A 299 -28.65 1.46 30.64
C TYR A 299 -29.87 2.38 30.53
N GLN A 300 -31.00 1.89 30.96
CA GLN A 300 -32.27 2.64 30.90
C GLN A 300 -32.32 3.69 31.98
N ILE A 301 -32.73 4.91 31.63
CA ILE A 301 -33.05 6.00 32.54
C ILE A 301 -34.46 6.48 32.25
N ASP A 302 -35.10 7.16 33.20
CA ASP A 302 -36.49 7.65 33.06
C ASP A 302 -36.57 8.80 32.05
N LYS A 303 -35.57 9.71 32.03
CA LYS A 303 -35.55 10.87 31.14
C LYS A 303 -34.15 11.27 30.78
N ILE A 304 -33.93 11.56 29.47
CA ILE A 304 -32.68 12.10 28.93
C ILE A 304 -32.61 13.61 29.21
N ASN A 305 -31.43 14.13 29.48
CA ASN A 305 -31.22 15.57 29.56
C ASN A 305 -31.40 16.19 28.16
N GLU A 306 -32.37 17.06 28.01
CA GLU A 306 -32.72 17.76 26.77
C GLU A 306 -32.07 19.16 26.67
N GLU A 307 -31.35 19.60 27.72
CA GLU A 307 -30.68 20.90 27.76
C GLU A 307 -29.35 20.86 26.97
N THR A 308 -29.46 20.97 25.66
CA THR A 308 -28.33 21.10 24.73
C THR A 308 -28.63 22.16 23.68
N ASP A 309 -27.62 22.74 23.08
CA ASP A 309 -27.77 23.76 22.01
C ASP A 309 -28.64 23.29 20.82
N ARG A 310 -28.77 21.99 20.64
CA ARG A 310 -29.58 21.38 19.58
C ARG A 310 -30.93 20.86 20.07
N GLY A 311 -31.05 20.44 21.32
CA GLY A 311 -32.22 19.79 21.88
C GLY A 311 -32.73 18.63 21.01
N SER A 312 -34.03 18.58 20.77
CA SER A 312 -34.70 17.61 19.90
C SER A 312 -34.67 17.97 18.41
N GLY A 313 -33.98 19.04 18.03
CA GLY A 313 -33.89 19.52 16.64
C GLY A 313 -33.23 18.51 15.70
N GLY A 314 -33.95 18.11 14.64
CA GLY A 314 -33.51 17.16 13.59
C GLY A 314 -34.18 17.48 12.26
N TYR A 315 -33.90 16.64 11.24
CA TYR A 315 -34.58 16.66 9.93
C TYR A 315 -34.67 18.02 9.23
N GLY A 316 -33.60 18.84 9.30
CA GLY A 316 -33.56 20.15 8.65
C GLY A 316 -33.92 21.33 9.54
N SER A 317 -33.96 21.14 10.90
CA SER A 317 -34.20 22.22 11.86
C SER A 317 -33.18 23.36 11.83
N THR A 318 -32.01 23.16 11.21
CA THR A 318 -30.87 24.11 11.15
C THR A 318 -30.89 25.06 9.97
N GLY A 319 -31.86 25.00 9.09
CA GLY A 319 -31.98 25.96 7.98
C GLY A 319 -32.90 25.50 6.84
N LYS A 320 -33.35 26.47 6.03
CA LYS A 320 -34.10 26.18 4.81
C LYS A 320 -33.10 25.75 3.71
N TRP A 321 -33.46 24.70 2.96
CA TRP A 321 -32.77 24.37 1.72
C TRP A 321 -32.81 25.60 0.80
N VAL A 322 -31.63 26.12 0.44
CA VAL A 322 -31.52 27.15 -0.58
C VAL A 322 -31.94 26.50 -1.90
N LYS A 323 -32.95 27.06 -2.56
CA LYS A 323 -33.41 26.62 -3.88
C LYS A 323 -32.37 26.97 -4.95
#